data_178669227ee19f170b333b0bbe70baee
#
_entry.id   178669227ee19f170b333b0bbe70baee
#
_cell.length_a   1.000
_cell.length_b   1.000
_cell.length_c   1.000
_cell.angle_alpha   90.00
_cell.angle_beta   90.00
_cell.angle_gamma   90.00
#
_symmetry.space_group_name_H-M   'P 1'
#
loop_
_entity.id
_entity.type
_entity.pdbx_description
1 polymer ?
#
loop_
_entity_poly.entity_id
_entity_poly.type
_entity_poly.pdbx_seq_one_letter_code
_entity_poly.pdbx_strand_id
1 'polypeptide(L)'
;MMLFIVMKKVILGATGSIGSSLAKKLIESGDQVHLVGRDETSVSSLANELNSSYTTCDVLEENFSDKILSDLGDTPVNGLAFCVGSIDLKPLKLTKRSDFMQSFNLNLISATEVIKALADNLKKNKGSVVLFSTVAIKQGFPNHAI
;
A
#
# COMPACT_ATOMS: atom_id res chain seq x y z
N MET A 1 3.56 -2.26 -35.53
CA MET A 1 4.08 -1.60 -34.31
C MET A 1 3.41 -2.30 -33.11
N MET A 2 4.14 -3.11 -32.40
CA MET A 2 3.61 -3.85 -31.24
C MET A 2 3.55 -2.85 -30.07
N LEU A 3 2.34 -2.44 -29.70
CA LEU A 3 2.15 -1.55 -28.54
C LEU A 3 2.41 -2.38 -27.29
N PHE A 4 3.56 -2.22 -26.65
CA PHE A 4 3.80 -2.82 -25.35
C PHE A 4 2.93 -2.10 -24.32
N ILE A 5 1.89 -2.79 -23.87
CA ILE A 5 1.07 -2.30 -22.77
C ILE A 5 1.92 -2.35 -21.51
N VAL A 6 2.30 -1.19 -21.01
CA VAL A 6 3.04 -1.07 -19.75
C VAL A 6 2.08 -1.25 -18.58
N MET A 7 2.27 -2.32 -17.83
CA MET A 7 1.50 -2.59 -16.61
C MET A 7 2.25 -2.05 -15.39
N LYS A 8 1.51 -1.56 -14.40
CA LYS A 8 2.09 -1.05 -13.17
C LYS A 8 1.80 -1.94 -11.97
N LYS A 9 2.70 -1.91 -11.00
CA LYS A 9 2.51 -2.45 -9.66
C LYS A 9 2.29 -1.29 -8.70
N VAL A 10 1.16 -1.30 -8.01
CA VAL A 10 0.77 -0.27 -7.04
C VAL A 10 1.35 -0.63 -5.68
N ILE A 11 2.05 0.32 -5.03
CA ILE A 11 2.68 0.13 -3.73
C ILE A 11 2.15 1.17 -2.76
N LEU A 12 1.30 0.77 -1.81
CA LEU A 12 0.87 1.64 -0.72
C LEU A 12 1.89 1.60 0.42
N GLY A 13 2.12 2.74 1.06
CA GLY A 13 3.20 2.88 2.03
C GLY A 13 4.58 2.89 1.37
N ALA A 14 4.66 3.40 0.15
CA ALA A 14 5.86 3.39 -0.69
C ALA A 14 7.07 4.10 -0.07
N THR A 15 6.87 5.05 0.81
CA THR A 15 7.95 5.78 1.51
C THR A 15 8.47 5.10 2.77
N GLY A 16 7.81 4.03 3.22
CA GLY A 16 8.29 3.19 4.32
C GLY A 16 9.46 2.28 3.90
N SER A 17 10.15 1.69 4.87
CA SER A 17 11.33 0.84 4.61
C SER A 17 11.05 -0.33 3.67
N ILE A 18 9.93 -1.02 3.85
CA ILE A 18 9.54 -2.15 2.99
C ILE A 18 9.11 -1.64 1.62
N GLY A 19 8.21 -0.64 1.58
CA GLY A 19 7.66 -0.12 0.32
C GLY A 19 8.73 0.48 -0.59
N SER A 20 9.65 1.28 -0.04
CA SER A 20 10.72 1.90 -0.82
C SER A 20 11.73 0.86 -1.35
N SER A 21 12.10 -0.12 -0.53
CA SER A 21 12.97 -1.21 -0.97
C SER A 21 12.31 -2.06 -2.07
N LEU A 22 11.01 -2.35 -1.93
CA LEU A 22 10.25 -3.07 -2.95
C LEU A 22 10.18 -2.28 -4.26
N ALA A 23 9.86 -0.99 -4.19
CA ALA A 23 9.79 -0.12 -5.36
C ALA A 23 11.10 -0.12 -6.15
N LYS A 24 12.23 0.07 -5.46
CA LYS A 24 13.58 0.04 -6.09
C LYS A 24 13.86 -1.30 -6.77
N LYS A 25 13.61 -2.41 -6.09
CA LYS A 25 13.81 -3.75 -6.66
C LYS A 25 12.94 -4.04 -7.88
N LEU A 26 11.69 -3.59 -7.87
CA LEU A 26 10.80 -3.76 -9.02
C LEU A 26 11.29 -2.95 -10.23
N ILE A 27 11.72 -1.71 -10.02
CA ILE A 27 12.31 -0.88 -11.10
C ILE A 27 13.59 -1.51 -11.62
N GLU A 28 14.48 -2.00 -10.76
CA GLU A 28 15.71 -2.72 -11.15
C GLU A 28 15.42 -3.96 -11.99
N SER A 29 14.28 -4.61 -11.74
CA SER A 29 13.81 -5.78 -12.51
C SER A 29 13.09 -5.41 -13.81
N GLY A 30 12.99 -4.12 -14.15
CA GLY A 30 12.33 -3.64 -15.36
C GLY A 30 10.81 -3.44 -15.25
N ASP A 31 10.26 -3.55 -14.05
CA ASP A 31 8.85 -3.29 -13.79
C ASP A 31 8.55 -1.79 -13.66
N GLN A 32 7.31 -1.42 -13.93
CA GLN A 32 6.79 -0.07 -13.65
C GLN A 32 6.00 -0.08 -12.34
N VAL A 33 6.13 0.98 -11.56
CA VAL A 33 5.41 1.12 -10.30
C VAL A 33 4.57 2.39 -10.25
N HIS A 34 3.54 2.36 -9.40
CA HIS A 34 2.79 3.52 -8.97
C HIS A 34 2.89 3.60 -7.44
N LEU A 35 3.43 4.70 -6.94
CA LEU A 35 3.77 4.86 -5.54
C LEU A 35 2.65 5.59 -4.80
N VAL A 36 2.23 5.07 -3.65
CA VAL A 36 1.21 5.72 -2.83
C VAL A 36 1.78 5.99 -1.44
N GLY A 37 1.70 7.24 -1.01
CA GLY A 37 2.17 7.69 0.30
C GLY A 37 1.38 8.88 0.81
N ARG A 38 1.39 9.09 2.12
CA ARG A 38 0.62 10.19 2.74
C ARG A 38 1.36 11.52 2.78
N ASP A 39 2.67 11.51 2.74
CA ASP A 39 3.50 12.73 2.73
C ASP A 39 3.93 13.05 1.31
N GLU A 40 3.42 14.15 0.78
CA GLU A 40 3.66 14.61 -0.59
C GLU A 40 5.15 14.76 -0.89
N THR A 41 5.90 15.38 0.01
CA THR A 41 7.32 15.63 -0.20
C THR A 41 8.11 14.33 -0.35
N SER A 42 7.83 13.37 0.53
CA SER A 42 8.53 12.08 0.54
C SER A 42 8.15 11.23 -0.67
N VAL A 43 6.85 11.14 -1.02
CA VAL A 43 6.41 10.29 -2.11
C VAL A 43 6.80 10.86 -3.48
N SER A 44 6.71 12.18 -3.67
CA SER A 44 7.14 12.82 -4.91
C SER A 44 8.66 12.74 -5.12
N SER A 45 9.44 12.90 -4.05
CA SER A 45 10.90 12.71 -4.10
C SER A 45 11.28 11.31 -4.55
N LEU A 46 10.66 10.28 -3.96
CA LEU A 46 10.90 8.88 -4.35
C LEU A 46 10.41 8.60 -5.78
N ALA A 47 9.27 9.16 -6.17
CA ALA A 47 8.76 9.03 -7.53
C ALA A 47 9.69 9.64 -8.57
N ASN A 48 10.25 10.81 -8.28
CA ASN A 48 11.25 11.46 -9.14
C ASN A 48 12.54 10.62 -9.23
N GLU A 49 13.04 10.09 -8.10
CA GLU A 49 14.22 9.20 -8.07
C GLU A 49 14.00 7.97 -8.96
N LEU A 50 12.80 7.38 -8.92
CA LEU A 50 12.47 6.14 -9.62
C LEU A 50 11.81 6.36 -11.00
N ASN A 51 11.66 7.60 -11.43
CA ASN A 51 10.92 7.95 -12.65
C ASN A 51 9.54 7.28 -12.72
N SER A 52 8.77 7.37 -11.62
CA SER A 52 7.51 6.67 -11.42
C SER A 52 6.36 7.63 -11.18
N SER A 53 5.14 7.19 -11.43
CA SER A 53 3.94 7.93 -11.02
C SER A 53 3.62 7.72 -9.54
N TYR A 54 2.87 8.65 -8.95
CA TYR A 54 2.49 8.55 -7.55
C TYR A 54 1.10 9.14 -7.27
N THR A 55 0.56 8.79 -6.12
CA THR A 55 -0.61 9.41 -5.50
C THR A 55 -0.28 9.80 -4.07
N THR A 56 -0.69 10.99 -3.67
CA THR A 56 -0.63 11.42 -2.26
C THR A 56 -2.00 11.27 -1.62
N CYS A 57 -2.12 10.34 -0.68
CA CYS A 57 -3.32 10.17 0.14
C CYS A 57 -3.01 9.45 1.45
N ASP A 58 -3.84 9.70 2.47
CA ASP A 58 -3.87 8.88 3.68
C ASP A 58 -4.91 7.78 3.47
N VAL A 59 -4.52 6.54 3.73
CA VAL A 59 -5.41 5.37 3.61
C VAL A 59 -6.55 5.35 4.63
N LEU A 60 -6.55 6.27 5.59
CA LEU A 60 -7.66 6.49 6.52
C LEU A 60 -8.69 7.50 6.02
N GLU A 61 -8.44 8.16 4.88
CA GLU A 61 -9.44 9.01 4.23
C GLU A 61 -10.48 8.16 3.49
N GLU A 62 -11.77 8.52 3.56
CA GLU A 62 -12.86 7.75 2.94
C GLU A 62 -12.72 7.57 1.42
N ASN A 63 -12.08 8.51 0.74
CA ASN A 63 -11.95 8.53 -0.72
C ASN A 63 -10.54 8.23 -1.22
N PHE A 64 -9.67 7.66 -0.38
CA PHE A 64 -8.27 7.41 -0.78
C PHE A 64 -8.15 6.48 -2.00
N SER A 65 -8.97 5.46 -2.08
CA SER A 65 -8.97 4.52 -3.21
C SER A 65 -9.43 5.17 -4.51
N ASP A 66 -10.37 6.12 -4.46
CA ASP A 66 -10.81 6.86 -5.64
C ASP A 66 -9.71 7.79 -6.16
N LYS A 67 -8.93 8.41 -5.27
CA LYS A 67 -7.75 9.20 -5.66
C LYS A 67 -6.74 8.34 -6.42
N ILE A 68 -6.45 7.14 -5.91
CA ILE A 68 -5.54 6.20 -6.56
C ILE A 68 -6.06 5.81 -7.95
N LEU A 69 -7.34 5.46 -8.07
CA LEU A 69 -7.95 5.13 -9.36
C LEU A 69 -7.89 6.30 -10.33
N SER A 70 -8.17 7.52 -9.86
CA SER A 70 -8.10 8.74 -10.69
C SER A 70 -6.70 8.97 -11.25
N ASP A 71 -5.65 8.83 -10.43
CA ASP A 71 -4.26 9.06 -10.85
C ASP A 71 -3.73 7.93 -11.74
N LEU A 72 -4.21 6.72 -11.56
CA LEU A 72 -3.90 5.58 -12.43
C LEU A 72 -4.59 5.70 -13.81
N GLY A 73 -5.79 6.30 -13.86
CA GLY A 73 -6.60 6.35 -15.06
C GLY A 73 -6.84 4.94 -15.65
N ASP A 74 -6.63 4.80 -16.95
CA ASP A 74 -6.79 3.53 -17.67
C ASP A 74 -5.53 2.63 -17.61
N THR A 75 -4.55 2.97 -16.76
CA THR A 75 -3.30 2.21 -16.66
C THR A 75 -3.57 0.77 -16.18
N PRO A 76 -3.13 -0.26 -16.91
CA PRO A 76 -3.25 -1.63 -16.46
C PRO A 76 -2.42 -1.89 -15.20
N VAL A 77 -3.03 -2.52 -14.20
CA VAL A 77 -2.38 -2.89 -12.93
C VAL A 77 -2.29 -4.41 -12.81
N ASN A 78 -1.08 -4.93 -12.63
CA ASN A 78 -0.82 -6.35 -12.45
C ASN A 78 -0.18 -6.72 -11.10
N GLY A 79 -0.13 -5.77 -10.17
CA GLY A 79 0.37 -6.03 -8.82
C GLY A 79 -0.12 -4.97 -7.83
N LEU A 80 -0.37 -5.41 -6.62
CA LEU A 80 -0.69 -4.56 -5.47
C LEU A 80 0.11 -5.03 -4.28
N ALA A 81 0.93 -4.15 -3.69
CA ALA A 81 1.60 -4.38 -2.42
C ALA A 81 1.09 -3.38 -1.38
N PHE A 82 0.46 -3.88 -0.33
CA PHE A 82 0.00 -3.08 0.79
C PHE A 82 1.06 -3.10 1.90
N CYS A 83 1.93 -2.08 1.90
CA CYS A 83 3.05 -1.94 2.85
C CYS A 83 2.73 -0.95 3.97
N VAL A 84 1.47 -0.55 4.10
CA VAL A 84 1.00 0.30 5.20
C VAL A 84 0.74 -0.56 6.43
N GLY A 85 1.10 -0.04 7.59
CA GLY A 85 0.79 -0.67 8.86
C GLY A 85 1.46 0.07 10.00
N SER A 86 0.90 -0.05 11.18
CA SER A 86 1.54 0.39 12.41
C SER A 86 1.20 -0.58 13.54
N ILE A 87 2.06 -0.59 14.54
CA ILE A 87 1.85 -1.32 15.79
C ILE A 87 1.94 -0.30 16.92
N ASP A 88 0.88 -0.19 17.71
CA ASP A 88 0.86 0.63 18.91
C ASP A 88 1.17 -0.26 20.13
N LEU A 89 2.39 -0.13 20.64
CA LEU A 89 2.86 -0.92 21.78
C LEU A 89 2.26 -0.40 23.08
N LYS A 90 1.21 -1.04 23.54
CA LYS A 90 0.44 -0.64 24.71
C LYS A 90 0.00 -1.84 25.53
N PRO A 91 0.17 -1.82 26.89
CA PRO A 91 -0.40 -2.86 27.74
C PRO A 91 -1.91 -2.92 27.62
N LEU A 92 -2.50 -4.11 27.62
CA LEU A 92 -3.95 -4.31 27.46
C LEU A 92 -4.78 -3.41 28.40
N LYS A 93 -4.36 -3.26 29.66
CA LYS A 93 -5.05 -2.42 30.66
C LYS A 93 -5.13 -0.93 30.29
N LEU A 94 -4.29 -0.46 29.38
CA LEU A 94 -4.24 0.93 28.94
C LEU A 94 -4.88 1.14 27.55
N THR A 95 -5.29 0.05 26.90
CA THR A 95 -5.89 0.15 25.57
C THR A 95 -7.35 0.63 25.68
N LYS A 96 -7.74 1.43 24.69
CA LYS A 96 -9.09 1.95 24.51
C LYS A 96 -9.73 1.31 23.27
N ARG A 97 -11.05 1.34 23.21
CA ARG A 97 -11.78 0.91 22.00
C ARG A 97 -11.29 1.66 20.74
N SER A 98 -11.00 2.94 20.87
CA SER A 98 -10.48 3.74 19.75
C SER A 98 -9.15 3.22 19.19
N ASP A 99 -8.26 2.71 20.06
CA ASP A 99 -6.98 2.16 19.64
C ASP A 99 -7.16 0.94 18.73
N PHE A 100 -8.07 0.03 19.14
CA PHE A 100 -8.43 -1.15 18.33
C PHE A 100 -9.08 -0.74 17.00
N MET A 101 -10.03 0.21 17.02
CA MET A 101 -10.69 0.68 15.80
C MET A 101 -9.70 1.32 14.83
N GLN A 102 -8.78 2.13 15.32
CA GLN A 102 -7.75 2.75 14.50
C GLN A 102 -6.81 1.71 13.88
N SER A 103 -6.34 0.75 14.67
CA SER A 103 -5.50 -0.34 14.18
C SER A 103 -6.23 -1.18 13.14
N PHE A 104 -7.50 -1.51 13.39
CA PHE A 104 -8.33 -2.27 12.46
C PHE A 104 -8.55 -1.54 11.14
N ASN A 105 -8.87 -0.24 11.20
CA ASN A 105 -9.04 0.59 10.01
C ASN A 105 -7.74 0.67 9.20
N LEU A 106 -6.62 0.92 9.86
CA LEU A 106 -5.33 1.08 9.18
C LEU A 106 -4.80 -0.23 8.58
N ASN A 107 -4.86 -1.33 9.33
CA ASN A 107 -4.18 -2.57 8.92
C ASN A 107 -5.07 -3.54 8.14
N LEU A 108 -6.40 -3.40 8.21
CA LEU A 108 -7.33 -4.33 7.55
C LEU A 108 -8.31 -3.63 6.61
N ILE A 109 -9.08 -2.64 7.10
CA ILE A 109 -10.15 -2.04 6.30
C ILE A 109 -9.56 -1.35 5.08
N SER A 110 -8.55 -0.50 5.25
CA SER A 110 -7.92 0.20 4.13
C SER A 110 -7.30 -0.76 3.10
N ALA A 111 -6.71 -1.87 3.53
CA ALA A 111 -6.22 -2.91 2.63
C ALA A 111 -7.37 -3.52 1.81
N THR A 112 -8.49 -3.81 2.47
CA THR A 112 -9.69 -4.38 1.82
C THR A 112 -10.29 -3.41 0.80
N GLU A 113 -10.34 -2.12 1.12
CA GLU A 113 -10.88 -1.08 0.25
C GLU A 113 -10.06 -0.92 -1.03
N VAL A 114 -8.75 -0.83 -0.94
CA VAL A 114 -7.89 -0.71 -2.14
C VAL A 114 -7.90 -2.00 -2.97
N ILE A 115 -7.95 -3.18 -2.35
CA ILE A 115 -8.10 -4.44 -3.08
C ILE A 115 -9.43 -4.45 -3.85
N LYS A 116 -10.52 -4.05 -3.21
CA LYS A 116 -11.83 -3.95 -3.85
C LYS A 116 -11.81 -2.98 -5.02
N ALA A 117 -11.20 -1.81 -4.85
CA ALA A 117 -11.12 -0.78 -5.89
C ALA A 117 -10.31 -1.26 -7.12
N LEU A 118 -9.24 -2.01 -6.92
CA LEU A 118 -8.37 -2.51 -8.00
C LEU A 118 -8.74 -3.91 -8.49
N ALA A 119 -9.75 -4.57 -7.90
CA ALA A 119 -10.05 -5.99 -8.15
C ALA A 119 -10.25 -6.33 -9.63
N ASP A 120 -11.05 -5.56 -10.36
CA ASP A 120 -11.33 -5.82 -11.77
C ASP A 120 -10.08 -5.60 -12.65
N ASN A 121 -9.29 -4.58 -12.35
CA ASN A 121 -8.04 -4.29 -13.06
C ASN A 121 -7.01 -5.42 -12.82
N LEU A 122 -6.81 -5.82 -11.57
CA LEU A 122 -5.94 -6.94 -11.20
C LEU A 122 -6.39 -8.25 -11.85
N LYS A 123 -7.69 -8.57 -11.79
CA LYS A 123 -8.25 -9.77 -12.40
C LYS A 123 -8.04 -9.80 -13.92
N LYS A 124 -8.33 -8.70 -14.61
CA LYS A 124 -8.14 -8.56 -16.05
C LYS A 124 -6.69 -8.78 -16.47
N ASN A 125 -5.75 -8.30 -15.67
CA ASN A 125 -4.32 -8.35 -15.97
C ASN A 125 -3.58 -9.51 -15.26
N LYS A 126 -4.31 -10.48 -14.70
CA LYS A 126 -3.75 -11.64 -13.97
C LYS A 126 -2.77 -11.20 -12.87
N GLY A 127 -3.12 -10.13 -12.17
CA GLY A 127 -2.30 -9.51 -11.15
C GLY A 127 -2.29 -10.30 -9.84
N SER A 128 -1.35 -9.93 -8.97
CA SER A 128 -1.19 -10.49 -7.62
C SER A 128 -1.34 -9.41 -6.56
N VAL A 129 -1.72 -9.83 -5.35
CA VAL A 129 -1.80 -8.98 -4.17
C VAL A 129 -0.85 -9.51 -3.10
N VAL A 130 -0.07 -8.61 -2.51
CA VAL A 130 0.82 -8.92 -1.39
C VAL A 130 0.38 -8.14 -0.17
N LEU A 131 0.10 -8.86 0.90
CA LEU A 131 -0.20 -8.33 2.23
C LEU A 131 0.87 -8.81 3.21
N PHE A 132 1.21 -7.94 4.16
CA PHE A 132 2.20 -8.27 5.19
C PHE A 132 1.52 -8.68 6.47
N SER A 133 2.04 -9.71 7.10
CA SER A 133 1.64 -10.19 8.41
C SER A 133 2.82 -10.10 9.38
N THR A 134 2.61 -10.48 10.61
CA THR A 134 3.62 -10.42 11.67
C THR A 134 3.79 -11.76 12.36
N VAL A 135 4.98 -12.00 12.91
CA VAL A 135 5.25 -13.16 13.78
C VAL A 135 4.43 -13.12 15.07
N ALA A 136 3.91 -11.96 15.45
CA ALA A 136 3.07 -11.78 16.65
C ALA A 136 1.74 -12.58 16.59
N ILE A 137 1.31 -13.03 15.41
CA ILE A 137 0.16 -13.94 15.28
C ILE A 137 0.45 -15.36 15.78
N LYS A 138 1.72 -15.74 15.85
CA LYS A 138 2.16 -17.07 16.31
C LYS A 138 2.69 -17.07 17.73
N GLN A 139 3.22 -15.94 18.18
CA GLN A 139 3.85 -15.78 19.47
C GLN A 139 3.46 -14.44 20.06
N GLY A 140 2.93 -14.45 21.27
CA GLY A 140 2.60 -13.23 22.00
C GLY A 140 3.88 -12.47 22.41
N PHE A 141 3.80 -11.15 22.31
CA PHE A 141 4.86 -10.24 22.76
C PHE A 141 4.31 -9.30 23.84
N PRO A 142 5.15 -8.88 24.81
CA PRO A 142 4.74 -7.89 25.79
C PRO A 142 4.25 -6.61 25.12
N ASN A 143 3.15 -6.05 25.66
CA ASN A 143 2.54 -4.81 25.17
C ASN A 143 2.02 -4.82 23.72
N HIS A 144 1.88 -5.98 23.09
CA HIS A 144 1.25 -6.12 21.77
C HIS A 144 -0.23 -6.49 21.93
N ALA A 145 -1.02 -5.58 22.50
CA ALA A 145 -2.46 -5.79 22.68
C ALA A 145 -3.27 -5.34 21.44
N ILE A 146 -2.62 -4.60 20.54
CA ILE A 146 -3.23 -4.01 19.35
C ILE A 146 -2.40 -4.38 18.13
#